data_130433d51b2dc749ffd423f7dbdafccf
#
_entry.id   130433d51b2dc749ffd423f7dbdafccf
#
_cell.length_a   1.000
_cell.length_b   1.000
_cell.length_c   1.000
_cell.angle_alpha   90.00
_cell.angle_beta   90.00
_cell.angle_gamma   90.00
#
_symmetry.space_group_name_H-M   'P 1'
#
loop_
_entity.id
_entity.type
_entity.pdbx_description
1 polymer ?
#
loop_
_entity_poly.entity_id
_entity_poly.type
_entity_poly.pdbx_seq_one_letter_code
_entity_poly.pdbx_strand_id
1 'polypeptide(L)'
;MIHYPVMLPEVLKALTPKHDETYVDGTFGNGGYSEAFLKAAGCNVIGLDRDPNVSARAQALSSQYEGRFRLIETPFSQMDEVDIGLVDAIILDIGVSSMQLDQAERGFSFMRSGPLDMRMGNTGPTARDAVTFLPHSDLIRIFQVYGEERRARRAADFIVRAREDANIETTEDLADILEKALGRRGKIHPATRVFQALRIFVNDELGELYRGLCAAEKILKPGGRLIVVTFHSLEDRIVKSFLRRRAGEVVGGSRYAPEVKQEGPKASFEQGKRSVIRPSKTEIDENPRSRSAKLRYAMRTSAQPFPMDDDVLPRVVSLDVLRDAA
;
A
#
# COMPACT_ATOMS: atom_id res chain seq x y z
N MET A 1 -0.69 18.05 16.05
CA MET A 1 0.62 17.35 15.98
C MET A 1 1.10 17.45 14.54
N ILE A 2 2.33 17.92 14.30
CA ILE A 2 2.90 17.94 12.95
C ILE A 2 3.21 16.49 12.59
N HIS A 3 2.53 15.95 11.60
CA HIS A 3 2.73 14.59 11.13
C HIS A 3 3.97 14.58 10.22
N TYR A 4 5.07 14.01 10.71
CA TYR A 4 6.24 13.75 9.87
C TYR A 4 6.02 12.46 9.07
N PRO A 5 6.39 12.43 7.78
CA PRO A 5 6.36 11.22 6.97
C PRO A 5 7.24 10.13 7.57
N VAL A 6 6.79 8.89 7.52
CA VAL A 6 7.52 7.75 8.08
C VAL A 6 8.84 7.54 7.33
N MET A 7 9.95 7.34 8.07
CA MET A 7 11.28 7.11 7.49
C MET A 7 11.76 8.24 6.54
N LEU A 8 11.32 9.48 6.77
CA LEU A 8 11.69 10.61 5.93
C LEU A 8 13.22 10.77 5.74
N PRO A 9 14.06 10.65 6.78
CA PRO A 9 15.52 10.73 6.62
C PRO A 9 16.07 9.65 5.71
N GLU A 10 15.57 8.42 5.81
CA GLU A 10 15.98 7.28 5.00
C GLU A 10 15.50 7.43 3.55
N VAL A 11 14.28 7.94 3.35
CA VAL A 11 13.73 8.26 2.03
C VAL A 11 14.57 9.35 1.35
N LEU A 12 14.85 10.46 2.03
CA LEU A 12 15.70 11.53 1.49
C LEU A 12 17.11 11.04 1.16
N LYS A 13 17.68 10.15 1.99
CA LYS A 13 18.99 9.53 1.72
C LYS A 13 18.96 8.61 0.50
N ALA A 14 17.90 7.83 0.32
CA ALA A 14 17.74 6.94 -0.85
C ALA A 14 17.44 7.75 -2.11
N LEU A 15 16.65 8.82 -2.00
CA LEU A 15 16.28 9.70 -3.10
C LEU A 15 17.48 10.55 -3.56
N THR A 16 18.24 11.12 -2.62
CA THR A 16 19.29 12.10 -2.91
C THR A 16 18.78 13.20 -3.83
N PRO A 17 17.89 14.09 -3.33
CA PRO A 17 17.21 15.09 -4.16
C PRO A 17 18.17 15.99 -4.93
N LYS A 18 17.88 16.27 -6.22
CA LYS A 18 18.70 17.10 -7.09
C LYS A 18 17.86 18.18 -7.78
N HIS A 19 18.53 19.23 -8.20
CA HIS A 19 17.94 20.29 -9.01
C HIS A 19 17.50 19.76 -10.37
N ASP A 20 16.39 20.28 -10.89
CA ASP A 20 15.78 19.96 -12.20
C ASP A 20 15.33 18.49 -12.36
N GLU A 21 15.46 17.63 -11.35
CA GLU A 21 14.84 16.30 -11.39
C GLU A 21 13.32 16.40 -11.13
N THR A 22 12.56 15.46 -11.69
CA THR A 22 11.11 15.32 -11.48
C THR A 22 10.83 14.04 -10.69
N TYR A 23 10.09 14.17 -9.59
CA TYR A 23 9.72 13.07 -8.70
C TYR A 23 8.21 12.86 -8.69
N VAL A 24 7.80 11.61 -8.57
CA VAL A 24 6.42 11.23 -8.30
C VAL A 24 6.30 10.79 -6.85
N ASP A 25 5.44 11.47 -6.09
CA ASP A 25 4.93 11.03 -4.80
C ASP A 25 3.59 10.31 -5.06
N GLY A 26 3.64 8.99 -5.22
CA GLY A 26 2.49 8.19 -5.63
C GLY A 26 1.44 7.99 -4.54
N THR A 27 1.73 8.46 -3.32
CA THR A 27 0.88 8.36 -2.13
C THR A 27 0.89 9.68 -1.38
N PHE A 28 0.42 10.73 -2.06
CA PHE A 28 0.57 12.12 -1.63
C PHE A 28 0.06 12.38 -0.20
N GLY A 29 -1.14 11.88 0.14
CA GLY A 29 -1.74 12.04 1.46
C GLY A 29 -1.72 13.49 1.96
N ASN A 30 -1.00 13.74 3.05
CA ASN A 30 -0.81 15.11 3.58
C ASN A 30 0.41 15.84 2.98
N GLY A 31 1.00 15.33 1.91
CA GLY A 31 2.07 15.99 1.15
C GLY A 31 3.41 16.12 1.87
N GLY A 32 3.64 15.31 2.89
CA GLY A 32 4.83 15.43 3.72
C GLY A 32 6.13 15.10 2.99
N TYR A 33 6.14 14.04 2.17
CA TYR A 33 7.30 13.73 1.32
C TYR A 33 7.46 14.77 0.22
N SER A 34 6.39 15.13 -0.49
CA SER A 34 6.39 16.16 -1.53
C SER A 34 6.99 17.47 -1.03
N GLU A 35 6.55 17.97 0.13
CA GLU A 35 7.08 19.19 0.72
C GLU A 35 8.56 19.07 1.10
N ALA A 36 8.97 17.92 1.65
CA ALA A 36 10.36 17.68 2.02
C ALA A 36 11.29 17.67 0.80
N PHE A 37 10.86 17.08 -0.33
CA PHE A 37 11.63 17.07 -1.56
C PHE A 37 11.79 18.47 -2.15
N LEU A 38 10.69 19.24 -2.21
CA LEU A 38 10.67 20.62 -2.70
C LEU A 38 11.55 21.56 -1.86
N LYS A 39 11.65 21.30 -0.54
CA LYS A 39 12.56 22.02 0.37
C LYS A 39 14.02 21.62 0.20
N ALA A 40 14.28 20.34 -0.09
CA ALA A 40 15.64 19.80 -0.15
C ALA A 40 16.38 20.20 -1.42
N ALA A 41 15.67 20.41 -2.53
CA ALA A 41 16.29 20.75 -3.82
C ALA A 41 15.32 21.57 -4.70
N GLY A 42 15.86 22.18 -5.79
CA GLY A 42 15.09 22.84 -6.86
C GLY A 42 14.47 21.80 -7.82
N CYS A 43 13.84 20.75 -7.29
CA CYS A 43 13.19 19.69 -8.05
C CYS A 43 11.72 20.01 -8.34
N ASN A 44 11.11 19.21 -9.22
CA ASN A 44 9.68 19.20 -9.49
C ASN A 44 9.05 17.97 -8.84
N VAL A 45 7.83 18.10 -8.32
CA VAL A 45 7.10 16.99 -7.68
C VAL A 45 5.69 16.90 -8.25
N ILE A 46 5.31 15.68 -8.62
CA ILE A 46 3.96 15.31 -9.03
C ILE A 46 3.40 14.42 -7.93
N GLY A 47 2.41 14.93 -7.20
CA GLY A 47 1.67 14.13 -6.22
C GLY A 47 0.56 13.33 -6.90
N LEU A 48 0.38 12.08 -6.51
CA LEU A 48 -0.77 11.26 -6.90
C LEU A 48 -1.54 10.87 -5.64
N ASP A 49 -2.85 10.98 -5.69
CA ASP A 49 -3.74 10.42 -4.68
C ASP A 49 -5.13 10.17 -5.27
N ARG A 50 -5.78 9.12 -4.78
CA ARG A 50 -7.17 8.80 -5.14
C ARG A 50 -8.19 9.37 -4.16
N ASP A 51 -7.72 9.90 -3.01
CA ASP A 51 -8.57 10.49 -1.99
C ASP A 51 -8.76 11.99 -2.27
N PRO A 52 -9.96 12.47 -2.65
CA PRO A 52 -10.20 13.88 -2.96
C PRO A 52 -9.99 14.81 -1.75
N ASN A 53 -9.97 14.28 -0.53
CA ASN A 53 -9.77 15.09 0.68
C ASN A 53 -8.36 15.70 0.78
N VAL A 54 -7.41 15.28 -0.06
CA VAL A 54 -6.05 15.85 -0.11
C VAL A 54 -5.97 17.17 -0.88
N SER A 55 -7.02 17.55 -1.63
CA SER A 55 -7.02 18.68 -2.57
C SER A 55 -6.66 20.02 -1.93
N ALA A 56 -7.16 20.32 -0.73
CA ALA A 56 -6.85 21.58 -0.02
C ALA A 56 -5.35 21.68 0.32
N ARG A 57 -4.73 20.59 0.74
CA ARG A 57 -3.29 20.54 1.02
C ARG A 57 -2.46 20.65 -0.24
N ALA A 58 -2.89 20.00 -1.31
CA ALA A 58 -2.23 20.09 -2.61
C ALA A 58 -2.26 21.51 -3.17
N GLN A 59 -3.39 22.21 -3.05
CA GLN A 59 -3.51 23.61 -3.46
C GLN A 59 -2.56 24.52 -2.68
N ALA A 60 -2.43 24.31 -1.36
CA ALA A 60 -1.48 25.07 -0.53
C ALA A 60 -0.03 24.86 -1.00
N LEU A 61 0.37 23.61 -1.32
CA LEU A 61 1.70 23.31 -1.85
C LEU A 61 1.92 23.91 -3.24
N SER A 62 0.93 23.84 -4.13
CA SER A 62 1.01 24.44 -5.46
C SER A 62 1.22 25.95 -5.39
N SER A 63 0.54 26.64 -4.46
CA SER A 63 0.71 28.07 -4.24
C SER A 63 2.07 28.42 -3.62
N GLN A 64 2.58 27.57 -2.71
CA GLN A 64 3.87 27.79 -2.04
C GLN A 64 5.07 27.55 -2.96
N TYR A 65 4.95 26.58 -3.88
CA TYR A 65 6.03 26.14 -4.77
C TYR A 65 5.63 26.29 -6.25
N GLU A 66 5.26 27.49 -6.64
CA GLU A 66 4.74 27.82 -7.97
C GLU A 66 5.51 27.14 -9.12
N GLY A 67 4.78 26.39 -9.96
CA GLY A 67 5.31 25.65 -11.10
C GLY A 67 6.11 24.40 -10.77
N ARG A 68 6.45 24.14 -9.52
CA ARG A 68 7.26 22.97 -9.11
C ARG A 68 6.45 21.83 -8.48
N PHE A 69 5.19 22.07 -8.15
CA PHE A 69 4.29 21.04 -7.62
C PHE A 69 2.96 21.03 -8.36
N ARG A 70 2.48 19.83 -8.69
CA ARG A 70 1.11 19.58 -9.14
C ARG A 70 0.56 18.28 -8.57
N LEU A 71 -0.75 18.23 -8.30
CA LEU A 71 -1.48 17.02 -7.93
C LEU A 71 -2.21 16.47 -9.16
N ILE A 72 -2.22 15.14 -9.32
CA ILE A 72 -3.10 14.42 -10.23
C ILE A 72 -3.96 13.49 -9.38
N GLU A 73 -5.27 13.64 -9.43
CA GLU A 73 -6.22 12.78 -8.73
C GLU A 73 -6.36 11.46 -9.49
N THR A 74 -5.52 10.49 -9.12
CA THR A 74 -5.49 9.16 -9.73
C THR A 74 -4.84 8.18 -8.76
N PRO A 75 -5.22 6.88 -8.77
CA PRO A 75 -4.47 5.87 -8.05
C PRO A 75 -3.06 5.70 -8.66
N PHE A 76 -2.07 5.47 -7.81
CA PHE A 76 -0.69 5.32 -8.28
C PHE A 76 -0.48 4.10 -9.21
N SER A 77 -1.42 3.15 -9.23
CA SER A 77 -1.41 2.03 -10.18
C SER A 77 -1.61 2.46 -11.64
N GLN A 78 -2.16 3.66 -11.86
CA GLN A 78 -2.44 4.23 -13.18
C GLN A 78 -1.48 5.36 -13.55
N MET A 79 -0.33 5.47 -12.87
CA MET A 79 0.62 6.56 -13.13
C MET A 79 1.20 6.54 -14.56
N ASP A 80 1.20 5.40 -15.24
CA ASP A 80 1.63 5.26 -16.63
C ASP A 80 0.51 5.54 -17.66
N GLU A 81 -0.71 5.78 -17.19
CA GLU A 81 -1.89 6.11 -18.03
C GLU A 81 -2.17 7.62 -18.08
N VAL A 82 -1.51 8.42 -17.23
CA VAL A 82 -1.68 9.88 -17.16
C VAL A 82 -0.43 10.60 -17.64
N ASP A 83 -0.59 11.88 -18.05
CA ASP A 83 0.49 12.69 -18.63
C ASP A 83 1.51 13.13 -17.56
N ILE A 84 2.40 12.21 -17.19
CA ILE A 84 3.51 12.45 -16.27
C ILE A 84 4.84 12.54 -17.03
N GLY A 85 4.99 11.79 -18.12
CA GLY A 85 6.26 11.62 -18.83
C GLY A 85 7.24 10.71 -18.07
N LEU A 86 8.51 10.74 -18.48
CA LEU A 86 9.57 9.99 -17.78
C LEU A 86 10.10 10.79 -16.59
N VAL A 87 10.27 10.10 -15.44
CA VAL A 87 10.64 10.73 -14.17
C VAL A 87 11.93 10.17 -13.57
N ASP A 88 12.54 10.93 -12.68
CA ASP A 88 13.85 10.61 -12.08
C ASP A 88 13.72 9.80 -10.79
N ALA A 89 12.57 9.86 -10.10
CA ALA A 89 12.26 8.98 -8.99
C ALA A 89 10.75 8.84 -8.74
N ILE A 90 10.38 7.72 -8.10
CA ILE A 90 9.03 7.44 -7.64
C ILE A 90 9.11 6.96 -6.20
N ILE A 91 8.26 7.56 -5.35
CA ILE A 91 8.13 7.23 -3.94
C ILE A 91 6.71 6.70 -3.71
N LEU A 92 6.61 5.54 -3.09
CA LEU A 92 5.36 4.91 -2.68
C LEU A 92 5.40 4.63 -1.18
N ASP A 93 4.58 5.33 -0.40
CA ASP A 93 4.37 5.09 1.04
C ASP A 93 3.05 4.33 1.21
N ILE A 94 3.16 2.99 1.21
CA ILE A 94 2.01 2.11 1.09
C ILE A 94 1.26 2.01 2.42
N GLY A 95 -0.05 1.95 2.37
CA GLY A 95 -0.93 1.77 3.53
C GLY A 95 -1.96 2.88 3.67
N VAL A 96 -2.46 3.05 4.89
CA VAL A 96 -3.46 4.07 5.22
C VAL A 96 -2.81 5.32 5.78
N SER A 97 -3.30 6.47 5.35
CA SER A 97 -2.86 7.74 5.94
C SER A 97 -3.33 7.87 7.39
N SER A 98 -2.60 8.66 8.18
CA SER A 98 -3.04 8.95 9.56
C SER A 98 -4.40 9.64 9.60
N MET A 99 -4.74 10.47 8.60
CA MET A 99 -6.06 11.09 8.50
C MET A 99 -7.15 10.03 8.40
N GLN A 100 -6.97 9.01 7.56
CA GLN A 100 -7.94 7.92 7.41
C GLN A 100 -8.14 7.12 8.70
N LEU A 101 -7.08 6.90 9.49
CA LEU A 101 -7.18 6.21 10.78
C LEU A 101 -7.81 7.06 11.89
N ASP A 102 -7.61 8.38 11.85
CA ASP A 102 -8.06 9.29 12.90
C ASP A 102 -9.53 9.75 12.69
N GLN A 103 -10.07 9.61 11.47
CA GLN A 103 -11.46 9.92 11.10
C GLN A 103 -12.36 8.70 11.29
N ALA A 104 -13.19 8.71 12.35
CA ALA A 104 -14.07 7.58 12.67
C ALA A 104 -15.08 7.29 11.55
N GLU A 105 -15.54 8.32 10.84
CA GLU A 105 -16.49 8.27 9.71
C GLU A 105 -15.94 7.50 8.49
N ARG A 106 -14.62 7.29 8.40
CA ARG A 106 -13.99 6.50 7.34
C ARG A 106 -13.96 4.99 7.63
N GLY A 107 -14.24 4.56 8.85
CA GLY A 107 -14.36 3.16 9.23
C GLY A 107 -13.07 2.34 9.26
N PHE A 108 -11.88 2.95 9.17
CA PHE A 108 -10.59 2.22 9.20
C PHE A 108 -10.18 1.73 10.57
N SER A 109 -10.75 2.28 11.63
CA SER A 109 -10.38 1.98 13.01
C SER A 109 -11.62 1.61 13.83
N PHE A 110 -11.47 0.62 14.71
CA PHE A 110 -12.48 0.26 15.73
C PHE A 110 -12.22 0.92 17.08
N MET A 111 -11.24 1.81 17.19
CA MET A 111 -10.96 2.56 18.42
C MET A 111 -12.03 3.62 18.71
N ARG A 112 -12.75 4.03 17.70
CA ARG A 112 -13.94 4.89 17.75
C ARG A 112 -14.97 4.28 16.82
N SER A 113 -16.23 4.22 17.27
CA SER A 113 -17.34 3.74 16.46
C SER A 113 -17.58 4.65 15.27
N GLY A 114 -17.76 4.05 14.09
CA GLY A 114 -18.08 4.72 12.84
C GLY A 114 -18.66 3.73 11.84
N PRO A 115 -19.15 4.19 10.68
CA PRO A 115 -19.68 3.30 9.64
C PRO A 115 -18.62 2.29 9.20
N LEU A 116 -19.02 1.06 8.89
CA LEU A 116 -18.12 0.00 8.43
C LEU A 116 -17.83 0.18 6.93
N ASP A 117 -17.14 1.27 6.58
CA ASP A 117 -16.85 1.66 5.19
C ASP A 117 -15.50 1.12 4.71
N MET A 118 -14.40 1.61 5.23
CA MET A 118 -12.99 1.28 4.89
C MET A 118 -12.54 1.60 3.46
N ARG A 119 -13.31 2.31 2.64
CA ARG A 119 -12.86 2.73 1.31
C ARG A 119 -11.85 3.87 1.41
N MET A 120 -10.78 3.80 0.63
CA MET A 120 -9.83 4.91 0.49
C MET A 120 -10.35 6.00 -0.45
N GLY A 121 -11.10 5.62 -1.49
CA GLY A 121 -11.87 6.53 -2.37
C GLY A 121 -13.33 6.63 -1.93
N ASN A 122 -14.16 7.22 -2.79
CA ASN A 122 -15.59 7.45 -2.53
C ASN A 122 -16.52 6.48 -3.29
N THR A 123 -15.98 5.55 -4.07
CA THR A 123 -16.75 4.63 -4.93
C THR A 123 -16.41 3.17 -4.64
N GLY A 124 -17.30 2.27 -5.03
CA GLY A 124 -17.12 0.83 -4.88
C GLY A 124 -17.70 0.27 -3.59
N PRO A 125 -17.59 -1.06 -3.39
CA PRO A 125 -18.11 -1.77 -2.22
C PRO A 125 -17.40 -1.35 -0.93
N THR A 126 -18.13 -1.39 0.18
CA THR A 126 -17.66 -1.10 1.53
C THR A 126 -17.27 -2.38 2.28
N ALA A 127 -16.64 -2.25 3.45
CA ALA A 127 -16.41 -3.38 4.33
C ALA A 127 -17.71 -3.96 4.88
N ARG A 128 -18.77 -3.13 5.04
CA ARG A 128 -20.11 -3.58 5.36
C ARG A 128 -20.65 -4.52 4.28
N ASP A 129 -20.53 -4.14 3.01
CA ASP A 129 -20.98 -4.99 1.91
C ASP A 129 -20.24 -6.33 1.90
N ALA A 130 -18.93 -6.32 2.17
CA ALA A 130 -18.12 -7.53 2.26
C ALA A 130 -18.62 -8.48 3.37
N VAL A 131 -18.88 -7.99 4.59
CA VAL A 131 -19.36 -8.85 5.68
C VAL A 131 -20.81 -9.26 5.50
N THR A 132 -21.63 -8.47 4.78
CA THR A 132 -23.04 -8.75 4.52
C THR A 132 -23.23 -9.77 3.41
N PHE A 133 -22.55 -9.62 2.28
CA PHE A 133 -22.89 -10.36 1.05
C PHE A 133 -21.92 -11.49 0.72
N LEU A 134 -20.66 -11.44 1.17
CA LEU A 134 -19.71 -12.48 0.81
C LEU A 134 -20.10 -13.84 1.40
N PRO A 135 -19.94 -14.94 0.60
CA PRO A 135 -20.04 -16.29 1.08
C PRO A 135 -19.07 -16.58 2.24
N HIS A 136 -19.47 -17.46 3.15
CA HIS A 136 -18.64 -17.89 4.28
C HIS A 136 -17.23 -18.35 3.88
N SER A 137 -17.09 -19.11 2.78
CA SER A 137 -15.81 -19.58 2.24
C SER A 137 -14.88 -18.44 1.85
N ASP A 138 -15.45 -17.37 1.28
CA ASP A 138 -14.68 -16.23 0.79
C ASP A 138 -14.20 -15.34 1.95
N LEU A 139 -15.05 -15.14 2.96
CA LEU A 139 -14.63 -14.49 4.21
C LEU A 139 -13.46 -15.23 4.87
N ILE A 140 -13.54 -16.57 4.97
CA ILE A 140 -12.44 -17.38 5.49
C ILE A 140 -11.16 -17.12 4.68
N ARG A 141 -11.27 -17.19 3.37
CA ARG A 141 -10.11 -17.04 2.47
C ARG A 141 -9.48 -15.65 2.60
N ILE A 142 -10.28 -14.59 2.60
CA ILE A 142 -9.84 -13.21 2.80
C ILE A 142 -9.12 -13.06 4.15
N PHE A 143 -9.71 -13.55 5.24
CA PHE A 143 -9.13 -13.42 6.57
C PHE A 143 -7.83 -14.23 6.73
N GLN A 144 -7.74 -15.41 6.09
CA GLN A 144 -6.51 -16.20 6.06
C GLN A 144 -5.39 -15.53 5.28
N VAL A 145 -5.72 -15.06 4.09
CA VAL A 145 -4.73 -14.58 3.11
C VAL A 145 -4.30 -13.16 3.43
N TYR A 146 -5.25 -12.24 3.65
CA TYR A 146 -4.98 -10.82 3.87
C TYR A 146 -4.79 -10.44 5.34
N GLY A 147 -5.43 -11.18 6.24
CA GLY A 147 -5.29 -10.97 7.68
C GLY A 147 -4.21 -11.81 8.33
N GLU A 148 -3.72 -12.85 7.64
CA GLU A 148 -2.89 -13.90 8.24
C GLU A 148 -3.53 -14.42 9.57
N GLU A 149 -4.90 -14.45 9.62
CA GLU A 149 -5.65 -14.85 10.81
C GLU A 149 -5.78 -16.39 10.87
N ARG A 150 -5.17 -16.99 11.87
CA ARG A 150 -5.15 -18.44 12.04
C ARG A 150 -6.52 -19.03 12.36
N ARG A 151 -7.41 -18.24 12.98
CA ARG A 151 -8.77 -18.61 13.35
C ARG A 151 -9.82 -18.01 12.41
N ALA A 152 -9.46 -17.79 11.14
CA ALA A 152 -10.30 -17.16 10.13
C ALA A 152 -11.69 -17.82 10.01
N ARG A 153 -11.75 -19.17 10.05
CA ARG A 153 -13.03 -19.91 10.03
C ARG A 153 -13.93 -19.46 11.17
N ARG A 154 -13.40 -19.41 12.40
CA ARG A 154 -14.20 -19.01 13.56
C ARG A 154 -14.66 -17.56 13.49
N ALA A 155 -13.83 -16.64 12.97
CA ALA A 155 -14.23 -15.27 12.73
C ALA A 155 -15.39 -15.21 11.72
N ALA A 156 -15.28 -15.92 10.60
CA ALA A 156 -16.31 -15.99 9.57
C ALA A 156 -17.60 -16.64 10.08
N ASP A 157 -17.53 -17.72 10.88
CA ASP A 157 -18.70 -18.38 11.49
C ASP A 157 -19.51 -17.40 12.34
N PHE A 158 -18.84 -16.55 13.12
CA PHE A 158 -19.50 -15.58 13.98
C PHE A 158 -20.10 -14.42 13.19
N ILE A 159 -19.43 -13.94 12.15
CA ILE A 159 -19.94 -12.88 11.26
C ILE A 159 -21.21 -13.37 10.53
N VAL A 160 -21.13 -14.58 9.94
CA VAL A 160 -22.27 -15.14 9.19
C VAL A 160 -23.49 -15.33 10.09
N ARG A 161 -23.33 -15.84 11.31
CA ARG A 161 -24.42 -15.95 12.28
C ARG A 161 -24.95 -14.57 12.69
N ALA A 162 -24.06 -13.62 12.99
CA ALA A 162 -24.48 -12.30 13.45
C ALA A 162 -25.33 -11.55 12.40
N ARG A 163 -24.95 -11.66 11.10
CA ARG A 163 -25.72 -11.00 10.02
C ARG A 163 -27.09 -11.62 9.75
N GLU A 164 -27.33 -12.87 10.22
CA GLU A 164 -28.66 -13.50 10.19
C GLU A 164 -29.61 -12.88 11.24
N ASP A 165 -29.03 -12.44 12.38
CA ASP A 165 -29.82 -11.87 13.50
C ASP A 165 -30.01 -10.36 13.38
N ALA A 166 -28.96 -9.63 12.91
CA ALA A 166 -28.99 -8.17 12.79
C ALA A 166 -27.94 -7.69 11.77
N ASN A 167 -28.15 -6.49 11.22
CA ASN A 167 -27.16 -5.85 10.35
C ASN A 167 -25.88 -5.48 11.12
N ILE A 168 -24.74 -5.67 10.49
CA ILE A 168 -23.42 -5.23 10.99
C ILE A 168 -23.11 -3.88 10.32
N GLU A 169 -23.42 -2.76 10.99
CA GLU A 169 -23.38 -1.42 10.39
C GLU A 169 -22.11 -0.65 10.75
N THR A 170 -21.58 -0.89 11.96
CA THR A 170 -20.49 -0.09 12.51
C THR A 170 -19.21 -0.90 12.73
N THR A 171 -18.09 -0.19 12.84
CA THR A 171 -16.80 -0.77 13.21
C THR A 171 -16.85 -1.41 14.61
N GLU A 172 -17.67 -0.89 15.52
CA GLU A 172 -17.87 -1.41 16.86
C GLU A 172 -18.63 -2.74 16.84
N ASP A 173 -19.75 -2.82 16.07
CA ASP A 173 -20.49 -4.08 15.91
C ASP A 173 -19.59 -5.22 15.45
N LEU A 174 -18.79 -4.96 14.40
CA LEU A 174 -17.85 -5.96 13.89
C LEU A 174 -16.76 -6.30 14.91
N ALA A 175 -16.21 -5.32 15.62
CA ALA A 175 -15.17 -5.55 16.61
C ALA A 175 -15.67 -6.40 17.78
N ASP A 176 -16.89 -6.17 18.25
CA ASP A 176 -17.55 -6.94 19.33
C ASP A 176 -17.81 -8.39 18.90
N ILE A 177 -18.30 -8.60 17.67
CA ILE A 177 -18.49 -9.95 17.11
C ILE A 177 -17.14 -10.69 17.10
N LEU A 178 -16.10 -10.03 16.62
CA LEU A 178 -14.75 -10.63 16.53
C LEU A 178 -14.12 -10.85 17.90
N GLU A 179 -14.38 -10.01 18.89
CA GLU A 179 -13.93 -10.21 20.25
C GLU A 179 -14.58 -11.44 20.89
N LYS A 180 -15.90 -11.62 20.71
CA LYS A 180 -16.63 -12.82 21.13
C LYS A 180 -16.12 -14.07 20.41
N ALA A 181 -15.84 -13.96 19.11
CA ALA A 181 -15.34 -15.07 18.31
C ALA A 181 -13.93 -15.50 18.71
N LEU A 182 -13.03 -14.55 18.84
CA LEU A 182 -11.59 -14.82 18.93
C LEU A 182 -11.02 -14.70 20.35
N GLY A 183 -11.71 -13.97 21.23
CA GLY A 183 -11.27 -13.69 22.61
C GLY A 183 -10.01 -12.83 22.67
N ARG A 184 -9.86 -12.03 23.68
CA ARG A 184 -8.65 -11.22 23.92
C ARG A 184 -7.49 -12.11 24.38
N ARG A 185 -6.42 -12.15 23.57
CA ARG A 185 -5.17 -12.86 23.89
C ARG A 185 -3.98 -11.98 23.52
N GLY A 186 -3.22 -11.55 24.51
CA GLY A 186 -2.06 -10.68 24.30
C GLY A 186 -2.38 -9.20 24.12
N LYS A 187 -1.42 -8.46 23.55
CA LYS A 187 -1.47 -6.99 23.42
C LYS A 187 -2.26 -6.48 22.20
N ILE A 188 -2.45 -7.34 21.19
CA ILE A 188 -3.11 -6.97 19.92
C ILE A 188 -4.59 -7.33 20.03
N HIS A 189 -5.46 -6.37 19.69
CA HIS A 189 -6.90 -6.60 19.67
C HIS A 189 -7.27 -7.68 18.63
N PRO A 190 -8.19 -8.63 18.96
CA PRO A 190 -8.54 -9.73 18.06
C PRO A 190 -9.10 -9.30 16.72
N ALA A 191 -9.77 -8.14 16.64
CA ALA A 191 -10.28 -7.60 15.39
C ALA A 191 -9.21 -7.10 14.41
N THR A 192 -8.00 -6.76 14.89
CA THR A 192 -6.96 -6.08 14.08
C THR A 192 -6.68 -6.78 12.75
N ARG A 193 -6.55 -8.10 12.75
CA ARG A 193 -6.22 -8.86 11.53
C ARG A 193 -7.37 -8.95 10.55
N VAL A 194 -8.59 -9.04 11.06
CA VAL A 194 -9.80 -9.09 10.22
C VAL A 194 -10.06 -7.71 9.61
N PHE A 195 -9.90 -6.63 10.38
CA PHE A 195 -9.97 -5.26 9.87
C PHE A 195 -8.91 -5.01 8.78
N GLN A 196 -7.66 -5.44 9.00
CA GLN A 196 -6.63 -5.38 7.96
C GLN A 196 -7.05 -6.17 6.71
N ALA A 197 -7.60 -7.36 6.87
CA ALA A 197 -8.02 -8.19 5.75
C ALA A 197 -9.13 -7.56 4.91
N LEU A 198 -10.16 -7.00 5.58
CA LEU A 198 -11.26 -6.30 4.92
C LEU A 198 -10.76 -5.05 4.21
N ARG A 199 -9.89 -4.26 4.85
CA ARG A 199 -9.29 -3.05 4.27
C ARG A 199 -8.52 -3.37 2.98
N ILE A 200 -7.64 -4.38 3.04
CA ILE A 200 -6.88 -4.83 1.87
C ILE A 200 -7.81 -5.29 0.76
N PHE A 201 -8.87 -6.02 1.10
CA PHE A 201 -9.84 -6.53 0.14
C PHE A 201 -10.63 -5.40 -0.53
N VAL A 202 -11.28 -4.55 0.26
CA VAL A 202 -12.14 -3.45 -0.22
C VAL A 202 -11.40 -2.48 -1.13
N ASN A 203 -10.12 -2.27 -0.87
CA ASN A 203 -9.29 -1.31 -1.61
C ASN A 203 -8.40 -1.96 -2.67
N ASP A 204 -8.44 -3.29 -2.82
CA ASP A 204 -7.52 -4.06 -3.68
C ASP A 204 -6.05 -3.64 -3.46
N GLU A 205 -5.64 -3.41 -2.19
CA GLU A 205 -4.37 -2.77 -1.87
C GLU A 205 -3.15 -3.51 -2.47
N LEU A 206 -3.19 -4.84 -2.48
CA LEU A 206 -2.08 -5.63 -3.02
C LEU A 206 -2.05 -5.63 -4.55
N GLY A 207 -3.21 -5.62 -5.21
CA GLY A 207 -3.32 -5.45 -6.65
C GLY A 207 -2.86 -4.06 -7.08
N GLU A 208 -3.32 -3.02 -6.40
CA GLU A 208 -2.89 -1.64 -6.59
C GLU A 208 -1.36 -1.51 -6.47
N LEU A 209 -0.78 -2.08 -5.40
CA LEU A 209 0.67 -2.07 -5.19
C LEU A 209 1.41 -2.72 -6.36
N TYR A 210 0.98 -3.92 -6.79
CA TYR A 210 1.68 -4.63 -7.85
C TYR A 210 1.57 -3.90 -9.21
N ARG A 211 0.38 -3.43 -9.57
CA ARG A 211 0.17 -2.60 -10.77
C ARG A 211 0.99 -1.31 -10.71
N GLY A 212 1.01 -0.64 -9.56
CA GLY A 212 1.80 0.57 -9.35
C GLY A 212 3.31 0.34 -9.50
N LEU A 213 3.82 -0.79 -9.03
CA LEU A 213 5.22 -1.17 -9.24
C LEU A 213 5.52 -1.40 -10.73
N CYS A 214 4.60 -2.03 -11.47
CA CYS A 214 4.73 -2.23 -12.91
C CYS A 214 4.64 -0.90 -13.69
N ALA A 215 3.75 -0.01 -13.30
CA ALA A 215 3.63 1.34 -13.87
C ALA A 215 4.90 2.18 -13.60
N ALA A 216 5.43 2.11 -12.38
CA ALA A 216 6.68 2.78 -12.01
C ALA A 216 7.87 2.29 -12.86
N GLU A 217 7.95 0.98 -13.15
CA GLU A 217 8.98 0.41 -14.01
C GLU A 217 8.97 1.02 -15.42
N LYS A 218 7.78 1.35 -15.94
CA LYS A 218 7.61 1.92 -17.29
C LYS A 218 8.01 3.39 -17.39
N ILE A 219 7.67 4.21 -16.38
CA ILE A 219 7.88 5.66 -16.44
C ILE A 219 9.17 6.15 -15.78
N LEU A 220 9.92 5.28 -15.08
CA LEU A 220 11.23 5.64 -14.56
C LEU A 220 12.28 5.70 -15.66
N LYS A 221 13.01 6.81 -15.73
CA LYS A 221 14.23 6.94 -16.57
C LYS A 221 15.29 5.91 -16.20
N PRO A 222 16.17 5.49 -17.11
CA PRO A 222 17.40 4.79 -16.73
C PRO A 222 18.18 5.60 -15.68
N GLY A 223 18.58 4.94 -14.58
CA GLY A 223 19.18 5.58 -13.40
C GLY A 223 18.15 6.18 -12.42
N GLY A 224 16.86 6.16 -12.77
CA GLY A 224 15.78 6.59 -11.88
C GLY A 224 15.61 5.68 -10.67
N ARG A 225 15.05 6.20 -9.59
CA ARG A 225 14.98 5.54 -8.28
C ARG A 225 13.54 5.18 -7.94
N LEU A 226 13.29 3.91 -7.65
CA LEU A 226 12.04 3.43 -7.05
C LEU A 226 12.26 3.27 -5.55
N ILE A 227 11.47 3.95 -4.72
CA ILE A 227 11.54 3.91 -3.26
C ILE A 227 10.17 3.51 -2.75
N VAL A 228 10.09 2.44 -1.96
CA VAL A 228 8.81 1.92 -1.45
C VAL A 228 8.92 1.70 0.05
N VAL A 229 8.00 2.30 0.80
CA VAL A 229 7.80 2.07 2.23
C VAL A 229 6.57 1.19 2.40
N THR A 230 6.68 0.12 3.19
CA THR A 230 5.62 -0.85 3.45
C THR A 230 5.44 -1.05 4.95
N PHE A 231 4.23 -1.40 5.42
CA PHE A 231 3.91 -1.52 6.85
C PHE A 231 3.56 -2.92 7.30
N HIS A 232 3.25 -3.83 6.39
CA HIS A 232 2.96 -5.22 6.73
C HIS A 232 3.67 -6.24 5.82
N SER A 233 3.62 -7.50 6.25
CA SER A 233 4.35 -8.61 5.63
C SER A 233 3.96 -8.88 4.18
N LEU A 234 2.69 -8.69 3.83
CA LEU A 234 2.19 -8.97 2.49
C LEU A 234 2.71 -7.96 1.48
N GLU A 235 2.64 -6.66 1.80
CA GLU A 235 3.22 -5.59 0.98
C GLU A 235 4.71 -5.82 0.75
N ASP A 236 5.46 -5.99 1.85
CA ASP A 236 6.91 -6.22 1.78
C ASP A 236 7.28 -7.44 0.93
N ARG A 237 6.46 -8.50 0.97
CA ARG A 237 6.63 -9.72 0.17
C ARG A 237 6.47 -9.43 -1.32
N ILE A 238 5.47 -8.64 -1.70
CA ILE A 238 5.23 -8.24 -3.10
C ILE A 238 6.39 -7.38 -3.61
N VAL A 239 6.76 -6.33 -2.90
CA VAL A 239 7.87 -5.46 -3.30
C VAL A 239 9.19 -6.23 -3.41
N LYS A 240 9.49 -7.08 -2.43
CA LYS A 240 10.68 -7.94 -2.45
C LYS A 240 10.68 -8.89 -3.65
N SER A 241 9.56 -9.56 -3.91
CA SER A 241 9.42 -10.50 -5.03
C SER A 241 9.56 -9.78 -6.37
N PHE A 242 8.89 -8.64 -6.52
CA PHE A 242 8.99 -7.77 -7.69
C PHE A 242 10.43 -7.38 -7.99
N LEU A 243 11.12 -6.78 -7.02
CA LEU A 243 12.49 -6.31 -7.21
C LEU A 243 13.48 -7.45 -7.51
N ARG A 244 13.33 -8.62 -6.84
CA ARG A 244 14.19 -9.79 -7.11
C ARG A 244 14.04 -10.29 -8.53
N ARG A 245 12.80 -10.45 -9.01
CA ARG A 245 12.53 -10.87 -10.40
C ARG A 245 13.13 -9.89 -11.40
N ARG A 246 12.99 -8.59 -11.16
CA ARG A 246 13.51 -7.52 -12.04
C ARG A 246 15.01 -7.35 -11.95
N ALA A 247 15.64 -7.82 -10.89
CA ALA A 247 17.12 -7.88 -10.77
C ALA A 247 17.74 -9.11 -11.44
N GLY A 248 16.96 -9.94 -12.13
CA GLY A 248 17.46 -11.13 -12.82
C GLY A 248 17.68 -12.34 -11.91
N GLU A 249 17.22 -12.30 -10.65
CA GLU A 249 17.26 -13.47 -9.80
C GLU A 249 16.22 -14.49 -10.26
N VAL A 250 16.66 -15.65 -10.73
CA VAL A 250 15.75 -16.78 -11.10
C VAL A 250 15.07 -17.28 -9.83
N VAL A 251 13.75 -17.08 -9.75
CA VAL A 251 12.93 -17.61 -8.65
C VAL A 251 12.63 -19.08 -8.95
N GLY A 252 13.27 -20.01 -8.21
CA GLY A 252 12.83 -21.39 -8.21
C GLY A 252 13.81 -22.45 -8.72
N GLY A 253 15.11 -22.19 -8.78
CA GLY A 253 16.11 -23.25 -8.96
C GLY A 253 16.27 -24.07 -7.68
N SER A 254 16.05 -25.40 -7.73
CA SER A 254 16.52 -26.29 -6.67
C SER A 254 18.03 -26.17 -6.52
N ARG A 255 18.55 -26.13 -5.28
CA ARG A 255 20.00 -26.14 -5.00
C ARG A 255 20.75 -27.33 -5.64
N TYR A 256 20.03 -28.30 -6.18
CA TYR A 256 20.55 -29.53 -6.79
C TYR A 256 20.27 -29.61 -8.30
N ALA A 257 19.66 -28.58 -8.91
CA ALA A 257 19.51 -28.53 -10.36
C ALA A 257 20.81 -27.98 -10.98
N PRO A 258 21.30 -28.55 -12.09
CA PRO A 258 22.43 -27.97 -12.83
C PRO A 258 22.10 -26.53 -13.21
N GLU A 259 23.08 -25.60 -13.07
CA GLU A 259 22.95 -24.24 -13.54
C GLU A 259 22.73 -24.25 -15.06
N VAL A 260 21.47 -24.34 -15.47
CA VAL A 260 21.09 -23.99 -16.83
C VAL A 260 21.16 -22.47 -16.88
N LYS A 261 22.18 -21.94 -17.54
CA LYS A 261 22.22 -20.52 -17.93
C LYS A 261 21.06 -20.29 -18.92
N GLN A 262 19.85 -20.12 -18.41
CA GLN A 262 18.81 -19.53 -19.21
C GLN A 262 19.18 -18.05 -19.35
N GLU A 263 19.37 -17.60 -20.58
CA GLU A 263 19.42 -16.18 -20.90
C GLU A 263 18.02 -15.59 -20.59
N GLY A 264 17.82 -15.24 -19.33
CA GLY A 264 16.63 -14.52 -18.89
C GLY A 264 16.64 -13.08 -19.41
N PRO A 265 15.50 -12.37 -19.34
CA PRO A 265 15.46 -10.96 -19.71
C PRO A 265 16.47 -10.17 -18.88
N LYS A 266 17.10 -9.16 -19.51
CA LYS A 266 18.06 -8.28 -18.83
C LYS A 266 17.39 -7.62 -17.63
N ALA A 267 18.10 -7.55 -16.50
CA ALA A 267 17.62 -6.91 -15.30
C ALA A 267 17.14 -5.48 -15.57
N SER A 268 15.91 -5.16 -15.19
CA SER A 268 15.33 -3.82 -15.33
C SER A 268 15.54 -2.95 -14.09
N PHE A 269 15.89 -3.57 -12.96
CA PHE A 269 16.29 -2.88 -11.74
C PHE A 269 17.58 -3.44 -11.15
N GLU A 270 18.38 -2.56 -10.58
CA GLU A 270 19.53 -2.88 -9.73
C GLU A 270 19.16 -2.60 -8.28
N GLN A 271 19.33 -3.58 -7.40
CA GLN A 271 19.11 -3.41 -5.97
C GLN A 271 20.38 -2.91 -5.27
N GLY A 272 20.24 -1.98 -4.34
CA GLY A 272 21.34 -1.55 -3.49
C GLY A 272 21.85 -2.69 -2.59
N LYS A 273 23.06 -2.52 -2.02
CA LYS A 273 23.71 -3.52 -1.13
C LYS A 273 22.83 -3.93 0.08
N ARG A 274 21.92 -3.07 0.54
CA ARG A 274 20.95 -3.38 1.60
C ARG A 274 19.58 -3.61 0.99
N SER A 275 19.09 -4.83 1.10
CA SER A 275 17.78 -5.22 0.56
C SER A 275 16.58 -4.61 1.30
N VAL A 276 16.77 -4.14 2.54
CA VAL A 276 15.73 -3.51 3.37
C VAL A 276 16.35 -2.56 4.40
N ILE A 277 15.72 -1.40 4.58
CA ILE A 277 16.03 -0.43 5.63
C ILE A 277 14.86 -0.41 6.61
N ARG A 278 15.14 -0.25 7.89
CA ARG A 278 14.14 -0.16 8.97
C ARG A 278 14.22 1.21 9.63
N PRO A 279 13.12 1.70 10.23
CA PRO A 279 13.14 2.96 10.95
C PRO A 279 14.12 2.91 12.12
N SER A 280 14.64 4.07 12.49
CA SER A 280 15.51 4.24 13.65
C SER A 280 14.74 3.99 14.94
N LYS A 281 15.45 3.69 16.04
CA LYS A 281 14.83 3.56 17.35
C LYS A 281 14.18 4.87 17.79
N THR A 282 14.82 5.99 17.53
CA THR A 282 14.29 7.33 17.83
C THR A 282 12.94 7.56 17.14
N GLU A 283 12.85 7.24 15.84
CA GLU A 283 11.61 7.37 15.11
C GLU A 283 10.49 6.47 15.67
N ILE A 284 10.82 5.22 16.06
CA ILE A 284 9.84 4.30 16.64
C ILE A 284 9.32 4.82 17.99
N ASP A 285 10.18 5.43 18.78
CA ASP A 285 9.81 6.01 20.07
C ASP A 285 8.92 7.27 19.92
N GLU A 286 9.20 8.10 18.89
CA GLU A 286 8.42 9.31 18.56
C GLU A 286 7.13 8.98 17.76
N ASN A 287 7.19 8.02 16.85
CA ASN A 287 6.07 7.57 16.02
C ASN A 287 5.93 6.04 16.07
N PRO A 288 5.20 5.48 17.04
CA PRO A 288 5.02 4.02 17.16
C PRO A 288 4.39 3.34 15.92
N ARG A 289 3.71 4.12 15.05
CA ARG A 289 3.15 3.61 13.78
C ARG A 289 4.25 3.20 12.79
N SER A 290 5.45 3.79 12.90
CA SER A 290 6.61 3.44 12.06
C SER A 290 7.24 2.09 12.38
N ARG A 291 6.94 1.48 13.55
CA ARG A 291 7.61 0.26 14.05
C ARG A 291 7.65 -0.89 13.05
N SER A 292 6.64 -1.05 12.24
CA SER A 292 6.54 -2.12 11.25
C SER A 292 7.05 -1.70 9.87
N ALA A 293 7.40 -0.43 9.68
CA ALA A 293 7.80 0.11 8.40
C ALA A 293 9.08 -0.55 7.86
N LYS A 294 9.13 -0.71 6.56
CA LYS A 294 10.31 -1.22 5.83
C LYS A 294 10.44 -0.45 4.52
N LEU A 295 11.59 0.12 4.30
CA LEU A 295 11.93 0.80 3.06
C LEU A 295 12.77 -0.13 2.19
N ARG A 296 12.36 -0.26 0.92
CA ARG A 296 13.14 -0.87 -0.16
C ARG A 296 13.33 0.14 -1.27
N TYR A 297 14.50 0.12 -1.89
CA TYR A 297 14.77 0.95 -3.06
C TYR A 297 15.59 0.20 -4.10
N ALA A 298 15.43 0.61 -5.36
CA ALA A 298 16.16 0.07 -6.49
C ALA A 298 16.36 1.16 -7.55
N MET A 299 17.36 0.99 -8.38
CA MET A 299 17.65 1.87 -9.52
C MET A 299 17.19 1.21 -10.82
N ARG A 300 16.48 1.96 -11.65
CA ARG A 300 16.05 1.55 -12.98
C ARG A 300 17.25 1.44 -13.92
N THR A 301 17.35 0.34 -14.66
CA THR A 301 18.35 0.17 -15.73
C THR A 301 17.81 0.67 -17.06
N SER A 302 18.56 0.50 -18.15
CA SER A 302 18.10 0.77 -19.51
C SER A 302 17.34 -0.40 -20.16
N ALA A 303 17.19 -1.52 -19.46
CA ALA A 303 16.47 -2.69 -19.99
C ALA A 303 14.95 -2.40 -20.13
N GLN A 304 14.28 -3.12 -21.03
CA GLN A 304 12.84 -3.01 -21.21
C GLN A 304 12.09 -3.43 -19.93
N PRO A 305 10.94 -2.80 -19.62
CA PRO A 305 10.07 -3.26 -18.54
C PRO A 305 9.62 -4.71 -18.77
N PHE A 306 9.48 -5.45 -17.69
CA PHE A 306 8.94 -6.81 -17.74
C PHE A 306 7.42 -6.79 -17.96
N PRO A 307 6.86 -7.82 -18.60
CA PRO A 307 5.41 -7.98 -18.64
C PRO A 307 4.86 -8.17 -17.22
N MET A 308 3.60 -7.78 -17.02
CA MET A 308 2.87 -8.04 -15.79
C MET A 308 2.64 -9.55 -15.64
N ASP A 309 2.77 -10.06 -14.42
CA ASP A 309 2.59 -11.47 -14.07
C ASP A 309 1.56 -11.57 -12.94
N ASP A 310 0.35 -11.98 -13.28
CA ASP A 310 -0.78 -12.05 -12.34
C ASP A 310 -0.61 -13.13 -11.25
N ASP A 311 0.30 -14.09 -11.44
CA ASP A 311 0.58 -15.13 -10.43
C ASP A 311 1.37 -14.60 -9.21
N VAL A 312 1.78 -13.33 -9.21
CA VAL A 312 2.44 -12.69 -8.05
C VAL A 312 1.48 -12.43 -6.91
N LEU A 313 0.20 -12.19 -7.24
CA LEU A 313 -0.82 -11.84 -6.25
C LEU A 313 -1.43 -13.08 -5.58
N PRO A 314 -1.73 -12.99 -4.28
CA PRO A 314 -2.45 -14.06 -3.61
C PRO A 314 -3.89 -14.17 -4.16
N ARG A 315 -4.31 -15.39 -4.45
CA ARG A 315 -5.64 -15.66 -5.03
C ARG A 315 -6.73 -15.60 -3.95
N VAL A 316 -7.59 -14.61 -4.05
CA VAL A 316 -8.86 -14.46 -3.31
C VAL A 316 -9.99 -14.19 -4.32
N VAL A 317 -11.23 -14.15 -3.84
CA VAL A 317 -12.37 -13.74 -4.67
C VAL A 317 -12.17 -12.31 -5.19
N SER A 318 -12.63 -12.02 -6.42
CA SER A 318 -12.61 -10.65 -6.96
C SER A 318 -13.59 -9.75 -6.22
N LEU A 319 -13.25 -8.48 -6.07
CA LEU A 319 -14.14 -7.47 -5.54
C LEU A 319 -15.42 -7.26 -6.40
N ASP A 320 -15.36 -7.63 -7.69
CA ASP A 320 -16.49 -7.50 -8.62
C ASP A 320 -17.72 -8.30 -8.16
N VAL A 321 -17.53 -9.40 -7.44
CA VAL A 321 -18.62 -10.19 -6.85
C VAL A 321 -19.53 -9.34 -5.96
N LEU A 322 -19.00 -8.29 -5.31
CA LEU A 322 -19.79 -7.37 -4.49
C LEU A 322 -20.48 -6.28 -5.30
N ARG A 323 -19.95 -5.93 -6.48
CA ARG A 323 -20.59 -4.94 -7.38
C ARG A 323 -21.88 -5.47 -7.99
N ASP A 324 -21.94 -6.78 -8.18
CA ASP A 324 -23.13 -7.45 -8.73
C ASP A 324 -24.19 -7.74 -7.66
N ALA A 325 -23.84 -7.66 -6.37
CA ALA A 325 -24.71 -7.99 -5.23
C ALA A 325 -25.33 -6.75 -4.54
N ALA A 326 -24.85 -5.54 -4.82
CA ALA A 326 -25.33 -4.26 -4.29
C ALA A 326 -26.19 -3.52 -5.30
#